data_cb0ff74a4dddc5c0ca9550b718b69f90
#
_entry.id   cb0ff74a4dddc5c0ca9550b718b69f90
#
_cell.length_a   1.000
_cell.length_b   1.000
_cell.length_c   1.000
_cell.angle_alpha   90.00
_cell.angle_beta   90.00
_cell.angle_gamma   90.00
#
_symmetry.space_group_name_H-M   'P 1'
#
loop_
_entity.id
_entity.type
_entity.pdbx_description
1 polymer ?
#
loop_
_entity_poly.entity_id
_entity_poly.type
_entity_poly.pdbx_seq_one_letter_code
_entity_poly.pdbx_strand_id
1 'polypeptide(L)'
;MRHTILGIAALFLAAGFTAGCKSRDGTSAIAPKQGEIAAAQLDKAKLETKEAAQSMREYAYAEKAEFVNKMQKELVDIQGELDRLVAKVDRASGAAKVDAKVKLVTVREKWTQTKQQLDRAETATASNWDEVKNGFKQSYADLKNSFEKTRQWLSDKIAP
;
A
#
# COMPACT_ATOMS: atom_id res chain seq x y z
N MET A 1 10.71 25.92 -13.95
CA MET A 1 9.52 25.71 -14.79
C MET A 1 8.33 25.49 -13.87
N ARG A 2 7.35 26.38 -13.94
CA ARG A 2 6.25 26.51 -12.98
C ARG A 2 5.14 25.54 -13.37
N HIS A 3 4.78 24.58 -12.52
CA HIS A 3 3.60 23.74 -12.71
C HIS A 3 2.43 24.36 -11.96
N THR A 4 1.49 24.88 -12.74
CA THR A 4 0.19 25.40 -12.33
C THR A 4 -0.70 24.26 -11.82
N ILE A 5 -1.10 24.35 -10.56
CA ILE A 5 -2.10 23.46 -9.95
C ILE A 5 -3.47 24.04 -10.33
N LEU A 6 -4.23 23.30 -11.14
CA LEU A 6 -5.65 23.60 -11.41
C LEU A 6 -6.48 23.20 -10.19
N GLY A 7 -7.07 24.19 -9.53
CA GLY A 7 -8.03 23.99 -8.46
C GLY A 7 -9.37 23.53 -9.00
N ILE A 8 -9.89 22.43 -8.41
CA ILE A 8 -11.27 21.99 -8.61
C ILE A 8 -12.15 22.77 -7.64
N ALA A 9 -12.93 23.71 -8.16
CA ALA A 9 -13.93 24.45 -7.40
C ALA A 9 -15.16 23.55 -7.16
N ALA A 10 -15.42 23.21 -5.91
CA ALA A 10 -16.67 22.56 -5.50
C ALA A 10 -17.78 23.61 -5.44
N LEU A 11 -18.75 23.52 -6.34
CA LEU A 11 -19.97 24.32 -6.35
C LEU A 11 -21.00 23.70 -5.40
N PHE A 12 -21.16 24.29 -4.20
CA PHE A 12 -22.29 23.99 -3.33
C PHE A 12 -23.50 24.83 -3.77
N LEU A 13 -24.49 24.17 -4.35
CA LEU A 13 -25.82 24.74 -4.61
C LEU A 13 -26.70 24.50 -3.39
N ALA A 14 -26.87 25.54 -2.56
CA ALA A 14 -27.87 25.57 -1.50
C ALA A 14 -29.21 25.91 -2.11
N ALA A 15 -30.11 24.92 -2.21
CA ALA A 15 -31.52 25.15 -2.53
C ALA A 15 -32.30 25.44 -1.26
N GLY A 16 -32.73 26.71 -1.10
CA GLY A 16 -33.60 27.13 -0.03
C GLY A 16 -35.02 26.58 -0.19
N PHE A 17 -35.52 25.93 0.83
CA PHE A 17 -36.93 25.53 0.94
C PHE A 17 -37.71 26.66 1.62
N THR A 18 -38.56 27.35 0.87
CA THR A 18 -39.62 28.18 1.43
C THR A 18 -40.89 27.34 1.61
N ALA A 19 -41.32 27.24 2.86
CA ALA A 19 -42.60 26.64 3.22
C ALA A 19 -43.73 27.57 2.83
N GLY A 20 -44.62 27.11 1.95
CA GLY A 20 -45.88 27.73 1.61
C GLY A 20 -47.02 26.71 1.80
N CYS A 21 -47.68 26.74 2.95
CA CYS A 21 -48.96 26.06 3.15
C CYS A 21 -50.06 26.76 2.38
N LYS A 22 -50.74 26.05 1.46
CA LYS A 22 -52.12 26.35 1.08
C LYS A 22 -52.83 25.06 0.69
N SER A 23 -53.77 24.66 1.55
CA SER A 23 -54.71 23.60 1.32
C SER A 23 -55.57 23.90 0.12
N ARG A 24 -55.74 22.90 -0.78
CA ARG A 24 -56.95 22.74 -1.57
C ARG A 24 -57.09 21.30 -2.05
N ASP A 25 -58.25 20.71 -1.75
CA ASP A 25 -58.68 19.39 -2.16
C ASP A 25 -58.55 19.16 -3.64
N GLY A 26 -58.19 17.95 -4.00
CA GLY A 26 -58.28 17.45 -5.37
C GLY A 26 -57.43 16.26 -5.65
N THR A 27 -57.96 15.05 -5.40
CA THR A 27 -57.73 13.83 -6.16
C THR A 27 -56.27 13.32 -6.32
N SER A 28 -55.93 12.43 -5.47
CA SER A 28 -55.35 11.09 -5.69
C SER A 28 -54.60 10.82 -7.00
N ALA A 29 -53.50 10.11 -6.79
CA ALA A 29 -52.72 9.38 -7.78
C ALA A 29 -51.63 10.18 -8.49
N ILE A 30 -50.46 10.29 -7.86
CA ILE A 30 -49.11 10.06 -8.44
C ILE A 30 -48.08 10.28 -7.30
N ALA A 31 -47.89 9.32 -6.45
CA ALA A 31 -46.81 9.34 -5.49
C ALA A 31 -46.04 8.01 -5.36
N PRO A 32 -45.94 7.13 -6.37
CA PRO A 32 -44.94 6.08 -6.37
C PRO A 32 -43.67 6.41 -7.14
N LYS A 33 -43.67 7.41 -8.05
CA LYS A 33 -42.55 7.61 -8.99
C LYS A 33 -41.32 8.28 -8.40
N GLN A 34 -41.41 9.06 -7.36
CA GLN A 34 -40.25 9.73 -6.77
C GLN A 34 -39.33 8.75 -5.98
N GLY A 35 -39.92 7.78 -5.29
CA GLY A 35 -39.15 6.75 -4.60
C GLY A 35 -38.43 5.80 -5.55
N GLU A 36 -39.08 5.40 -6.65
CA GLU A 36 -38.46 4.57 -7.68
C GLU A 36 -37.31 5.27 -8.42
N ILE A 37 -37.46 6.56 -8.72
CA ILE A 37 -36.41 7.35 -9.36
C ILE A 37 -35.22 7.53 -8.41
N ALA A 38 -35.45 7.78 -7.13
CA ALA A 38 -34.41 7.89 -6.14
C ALA A 38 -33.67 6.55 -5.92
N ALA A 39 -34.39 5.43 -5.90
CA ALA A 39 -33.82 4.08 -5.80
C ALA A 39 -32.95 3.77 -7.04
N ALA A 40 -33.47 4.04 -8.24
CA ALA A 40 -32.73 3.82 -9.48
C ALA A 40 -31.48 4.71 -9.59
N GLN A 41 -31.52 5.95 -9.13
CA GLN A 41 -30.35 6.83 -9.06
C GLN A 41 -29.33 6.35 -8.03
N LEU A 42 -29.76 5.84 -6.89
CA LEU A 42 -28.88 5.27 -5.88
C LEU A 42 -28.19 4.00 -6.38
N ASP A 43 -28.90 3.14 -7.07
CA ASP A 43 -28.35 1.91 -7.64
C ASP A 43 -27.38 2.22 -8.79
N LYS A 44 -27.65 3.22 -9.61
CA LYS A 44 -26.73 3.71 -10.63
C LYS A 44 -25.44 4.28 -10.00
N ALA A 45 -25.56 5.11 -8.97
CA ALA A 45 -24.40 5.64 -8.24
C ALA A 45 -23.57 4.53 -7.59
N LYS A 46 -24.18 3.49 -7.05
CA LYS A 46 -23.48 2.31 -6.52
C LYS A 46 -22.74 1.53 -7.61
N LEU A 47 -23.32 1.37 -8.79
CA LEU A 47 -22.68 0.73 -9.94
C LEU A 47 -21.47 1.54 -10.41
N GLU A 48 -21.62 2.84 -10.63
CA GLU A 48 -20.54 3.73 -11.05
C GLU A 48 -19.37 3.74 -10.03
N THR A 49 -19.70 3.73 -8.73
CA THR A 49 -18.67 3.64 -7.66
C THR A 49 -17.95 2.29 -7.67
N LYS A 50 -18.68 1.20 -7.93
CA LYS A 50 -18.10 -0.15 -8.03
C LYS A 50 -17.19 -0.29 -9.25
N GLU A 51 -17.60 0.23 -10.40
CA GLU A 51 -16.81 0.23 -11.63
C GLU A 51 -15.54 1.09 -11.49
N ALA A 52 -15.65 2.27 -10.88
CA ALA A 52 -14.49 3.10 -10.58
C ALA A 52 -13.50 2.41 -9.64
N ALA A 53 -14.01 1.75 -8.58
CA ALA A 53 -13.16 0.98 -7.67
C ALA A 53 -12.48 -0.21 -8.36
N GLN A 54 -13.18 -0.88 -9.28
CA GLN A 54 -12.60 -1.98 -10.07
C GLN A 54 -11.53 -1.47 -11.02
N SER A 55 -11.78 -0.39 -11.73
CA SER A 55 -10.80 0.24 -12.64
C SER A 55 -9.52 0.69 -11.89
N MET A 56 -9.66 1.23 -10.68
CA MET A 56 -8.52 1.56 -9.82
C MET A 56 -7.71 0.33 -9.41
N ARG A 57 -8.37 -0.78 -9.09
CA ARG A 57 -7.70 -2.05 -8.77
C ARG A 57 -6.94 -2.62 -9.96
N GLU A 58 -7.55 -2.60 -11.14
CA GLU A 58 -6.94 -3.06 -12.38
C GLU A 58 -5.72 -2.22 -12.74
N TYR A 59 -5.80 -0.90 -12.58
CA TYR A 59 -4.67 0.01 -12.77
C TYR A 59 -3.52 -0.30 -11.78
N ALA A 60 -3.83 -0.41 -10.49
CA ALA A 60 -2.84 -0.74 -9.47
C ALA A 60 -2.19 -2.11 -9.70
N TYR A 61 -2.94 -3.06 -10.25
CA TYR A 61 -2.44 -4.39 -10.60
C TYR A 61 -1.57 -4.38 -11.87
N ALA A 62 -1.82 -3.47 -12.81
CA ALA A 62 -0.99 -3.35 -14.02
C ALA A 62 0.48 -3.02 -13.68
N GLU A 63 0.74 -2.34 -12.56
CA GLU A 63 2.09 -2.02 -12.08
C GLU A 63 2.79 -3.18 -11.35
N LYS A 64 2.12 -4.32 -11.15
CA LYS A 64 2.62 -5.45 -10.38
C LYS A 64 3.97 -5.97 -10.85
N ALA A 65 4.12 -6.18 -12.16
CA ALA A 65 5.34 -6.75 -12.72
C ALA A 65 6.56 -5.85 -12.50
N GLU A 66 6.40 -4.54 -12.66
CA GLU A 66 7.45 -3.56 -12.40
C GLU A 66 7.81 -3.53 -10.92
N PHE A 67 6.80 -3.50 -10.04
CA PHE A 67 7.00 -3.56 -8.60
C PHE A 67 7.77 -4.80 -8.17
N VAL A 68 7.37 -5.99 -8.63
CA VAL A 68 8.03 -7.26 -8.28
C VAL A 68 9.47 -7.25 -8.77
N ASN A 69 9.72 -6.90 -10.02
CA ASN A 69 11.07 -6.84 -10.59
C ASN A 69 11.98 -5.87 -9.83
N LYS A 70 11.46 -4.71 -9.45
CA LYS A 70 12.22 -3.74 -8.67
C LYS A 70 12.56 -4.29 -7.29
N MET A 71 11.59 -4.85 -6.58
CA MET A 71 11.80 -5.36 -5.23
C MET A 71 12.69 -6.59 -5.20
N GLN A 72 12.67 -7.41 -6.24
CA GLN A 72 13.59 -8.54 -6.38
C GLN A 72 15.06 -8.06 -6.47
N LYS A 73 15.34 -7.03 -7.25
CA LYS A 73 16.68 -6.44 -7.32
C LYS A 73 17.12 -5.88 -5.97
N GLU A 74 16.26 -5.14 -5.29
CA GLU A 74 16.53 -4.59 -3.95
C GLU A 74 16.85 -5.69 -2.92
N LEU A 75 16.13 -6.83 -2.95
CA LEU A 75 16.40 -7.95 -2.06
C LEU A 75 17.72 -8.66 -2.40
N VAL A 76 18.10 -8.75 -3.67
CA VAL A 76 19.39 -9.30 -4.08
C VAL A 76 20.54 -8.40 -3.61
N ASP A 77 20.39 -7.08 -3.72
CA ASP A 77 21.39 -6.12 -3.24
C ASP A 77 21.57 -6.21 -1.71
N ILE A 78 20.48 -6.26 -0.95
CA ILE A 78 20.52 -6.45 0.51
C ILE A 78 21.20 -7.78 0.87
N GLN A 79 20.92 -8.87 0.14
CA GLN A 79 21.57 -10.15 0.36
C GLN A 79 23.07 -10.08 0.15
N GLY A 80 23.51 -9.45 -0.95
CA GLY A 80 24.93 -9.26 -1.24
C GLY A 80 25.64 -8.45 -0.16
N GLU A 81 24.99 -7.42 0.38
CA GLU A 81 25.54 -6.66 1.50
C GLU A 81 25.58 -7.46 2.81
N LEU A 82 24.54 -8.26 3.10
CA LEU A 82 24.53 -9.18 4.23
C LEU A 82 25.70 -10.17 4.18
N ASP A 83 25.97 -10.74 3.03
CA ASP A 83 27.07 -11.71 2.86
C ASP A 83 28.44 -11.04 3.09
N ARG A 84 28.59 -9.78 2.66
CA ARG A 84 29.81 -8.98 2.97
C ARG A 84 29.95 -8.71 4.47
N LEU A 85 28.85 -8.39 5.17
CA LEU A 85 28.87 -8.18 6.61
C LEU A 85 29.20 -9.47 7.36
N VAL A 86 28.67 -10.61 6.96
CA VAL A 86 29.02 -11.92 7.50
C VAL A 86 30.50 -12.19 7.35
N ALA A 87 31.06 -12.02 6.15
CA ALA A 87 32.49 -12.21 5.90
C ALA A 87 33.38 -11.28 6.74
N LYS A 88 32.93 -10.02 6.99
CA LYS A 88 33.63 -9.09 7.87
C LYS A 88 33.59 -9.58 9.32
N VAL A 89 32.44 -10.03 9.82
CA VAL A 89 32.27 -10.54 11.19
C VAL A 89 33.09 -11.82 11.39
N ASP A 90 33.19 -12.70 10.41
CA ASP A 90 33.96 -13.94 10.54
C ASP A 90 35.47 -13.68 10.72
N ARG A 91 35.99 -12.59 10.17
CA ARG A 91 37.37 -12.15 10.35
C ARG A 91 37.61 -11.40 11.67
N ALA A 92 36.57 -10.94 12.33
CA ALA A 92 36.68 -10.25 13.61
C ALA A 92 36.98 -11.22 14.75
N SER A 93 37.49 -10.68 15.87
CA SER A 93 37.74 -11.42 17.10
C SER A 93 37.06 -10.75 18.29
N GLY A 94 37.03 -11.44 19.43
CA GLY A 94 36.49 -10.90 20.68
C GLY A 94 34.99 -11.12 20.87
N ALA A 95 34.45 -10.61 21.98
CA ALA A 95 33.07 -10.81 22.41
C ALA A 95 32.05 -10.20 21.42
N ALA A 96 32.38 -9.08 20.80
CA ALA A 96 31.51 -8.41 19.81
C ALA A 96 31.17 -9.30 18.60
N LYS A 97 32.02 -10.30 18.28
CA LYS A 97 31.74 -11.25 17.19
C LYS A 97 30.51 -12.11 17.46
N VAL A 98 30.27 -12.54 18.70
CA VAL A 98 29.12 -13.37 19.08
C VAL A 98 27.83 -12.55 18.90
N ASP A 99 27.79 -11.35 19.43
CA ASP A 99 26.63 -10.45 19.30
C ASP A 99 26.35 -10.09 17.84
N ALA A 100 27.41 -9.87 17.04
CA ALA A 100 27.32 -9.62 15.61
C ALA A 100 26.63 -10.76 14.86
N LYS A 101 27.03 -12.00 15.16
CA LYS A 101 26.42 -13.20 14.54
C LYS A 101 24.93 -13.29 14.84
N VAL A 102 24.50 -13.06 16.08
CA VAL A 102 23.09 -13.06 16.47
C VAL A 102 22.31 -12.00 15.69
N LYS A 103 22.85 -10.77 15.59
CA LYS A 103 22.21 -9.68 14.84
C LYS A 103 22.07 -10.01 13.34
N LEU A 104 23.10 -10.58 12.74
CA LEU A 104 23.08 -10.98 11.32
C LEU A 104 22.09 -12.11 11.06
N VAL A 105 21.94 -13.08 11.99
CA VAL A 105 20.90 -14.12 11.89
C VAL A 105 19.52 -13.48 11.87
N THR A 106 19.23 -12.56 12.79
CA THR A 106 17.94 -11.85 12.83
C THR A 106 17.62 -11.10 11.53
N VAL A 107 18.62 -10.43 10.93
CA VAL A 107 18.41 -9.74 9.65
C VAL A 107 18.18 -10.75 8.51
N ARG A 108 18.89 -11.88 8.51
CA ARG A 108 18.69 -12.94 7.50
C ARG A 108 17.30 -13.57 7.59
N GLU A 109 16.78 -13.78 8.79
CA GLU A 109 15.40 -14.25 9.00
C GLU A 109 14.38 -13.25 8.43
N LYS A 110 14.56 -11.95 8.69
CA LYS A 110 13.71 -10.90 8.11
C LYS A 110 13.82 -10.83 6.58
N TRP A 111 15.00 -11.01 6.03
CA TRP A 111 15.19 -11.11 4.58
C TRP A 111 14.39 -12.29 4.00
N THR A 112 14.48 -13.47 4.62
CA THR A 112 13.73 -14.66 4.20
C THR A 112 12.22 -14.43 4.26
N GLN A 113 11.72 -13.82 5.34
CA GLN A 113 10.30 -13.45 5.47
C GLN A 113 9.86 -12.47 4.40
N THR A 114 10.68 -11.45 4.11
CA THR A 114 10.38 -10.45 3.07
C THR A 114 10.39 -11.09 1.69
N LYS A 115 11.32 -12.01 1.42
CA LYS A 115 11.33 -12.77 0.16
C LYS A 115 10.05 -13.58 -0.01
N GLN A 116 9.58 -14.27 1.03
CA GLN A 116 8.30 -14.99 0.99
C GLN A 116 7.11 -14.07 0.71
N GLN A 117 7.12 -12.83 1.22
CA GLN A 117 6.09 -11.86 0.87
C GLN A 117 6.19 -11.41 -0.59
N LEU A 118 7.40 -11.32 -1.16
CA LEU A 118 7.60 -11.04 -2.59
C LEU A 118 7.08 -12.19 -3.46
N ASP A 119 7.36 -13.44 -3.08
CA ASP A 119 6.85 -14.62 -3.80
C ASP A 119 5.31 -14.65 -3.81
N ARG A 120 4.66 -14.22 -2.71
CA ARG A 120 3.20 -14.01 -2.68
C ARG A 120 2.76 -12.89 -3.61
N ALA A 121 3.54 -11.81 -3.70
CA ALA A 121 3.25 -10.70 -4.62
C ALA A 121 3.34 -11.15 -6.09
N GLU A 122 4.26 -12.04 -6.43
CA GLU A 122 4.38 -12.62 -7.79
C GLU A 122 3.13 -13.40 -8.20
N THR A 123 2.49 -14.09 -7.27
CA THR A 123 1.29 -14.91 -7.52
C THR A 123 -0.03 -14.19 -7.21
N ALA A 124 0.01 -12.95 -6.73
CA ALA A 124 -1.17 -12.17 -6.41
C ALA A 124 -2.05 -11.90 -7.62
N THR A 125 -3.36 -11.86 -7.40
CA THR A 125 -4.40 -11.49 -8.37
C THR A 125 -4.81 -10.03 -8.18
N ALA A 126 -5.56 -9.46 -9.14
CA ALA A 126 -6.07 -8.10 -9.00
C ALA A 126 -6.94 -7.91 -7.74
N SER A 127 -7.63 -8.95 -7.28
CA SER A 127 -8.51 -8.87 -6.11
C SER A 127 -7.77 -8.78 -4.77
N ASN A 128 -6.56 -9.33 -4.65
CA ASN A 128 -5.79 -9.35 -3.41
C ASN A 128 -4.46 -8.56 -3.49
N TRP A 129 -4.20 -7.91 -4.63
CA TRP A 129 -2.94 -7.21 -4.88
C TRP A 129 -2.63 -6.14 -3.84
N ASP A 130 -3.60 -5.30 -3.48
CA ASP A 130 -3.39 -4.22 -2.52
C ASP A 130 -3.00 -4.73 -1.13
N GLU A 131 -3.64 -5.80 -0.68
CA GLU A 131 -3.32 -6.46 0.60
C GLU A 131 -1.91 -7.03 0.59
N VAL A 132 -1.58 -7.81 -0.45
CA VAL A 132 -0.28 -8.46 -0.59
C VAL A 132 0.84 -7.43 -0.77
N LYS A 133 0.63 -6.40 -1.58
CA LYS A 133 1.57 -5.28 -1.77
C LYS A 133 1.86 -4.56 -0.45
N ASN A 134 0.83 -4.31 0.36
CA ASN A 134 1.00 -3.65 1.66
C ASN A 134 1.73 -4.56 2.67
N GLY A 135 1.42 -5.85 2.71
CA GLY A 135 2.14 -6.83 3.53
C GLY A 135 3.62 -6.90 3.18
N PHE A 136 3.95 -6.91 1.88
CA PHE A 136 5.34 -6.83 1.42
C PHE A 136 6.02 -5.53 1.87
N LYS A 137 5.38 -4.38 1.65
CA LYS A 137 5.95 -3.06 2.02
C LYS A 137 6.29 -2.99 3.51
N GLN A 138 5.43 -3.52 4.37
CA GLN A 138 5.68 -3.57 5.81
C GLN A 138 6.88 -4.46 6.14
N SER A 139 6.91 -5.69 5.61
CA SER A 139 8.02 -6.62 5.81
C SER A 139 9.35 -6.05 5.30
N TYR A 140 9.34 -5.39 4.13
CA TYR A 140 10.52 -4.75 3.56
C TYR A 140 11.03 -3.56 4.42
N ALA A 141 10.12 -2.75 4.96
CA ALA A 141 10.49 -1.67 5.87
C ALA A 141 11.14 -2.20 7.16
N ASP A 142 10.61 -3.29 7.72
CA ASP A 142 11.16 -3.95 8.90
C ASP A 142 12.54 -4.56 8.64
N LEU A 143 12.72 -5.20 7.47
CA LEU A 143 14.02 -5.69 7.02
C LEU A 143 15.03 -4.56 6.91
N LYS A 144 14.69 -3.51 6.18
CA LYS A 144 15.57 -2.36 5.93
C LYS A 144 15.99 -1.68 7.23
N ASN A 145 15.06 -1.46 8.15
CA ASN A 145 15.34 -0.88 9.46
C ASN A 145 16.26 -1.78 10.30
N SER A 146 16.02 -3.09 10.30
CA SER A 146 16.86 -4.06 11.02
C SER A 146 18.27 -4.14 10.42
N PHE A 147 18.37 -4.11 9.08
CA PHE A 147 19.63 -4.12 8.35
C PHE A 147 20.45 -2.88 8.68
N GLU A 148 19.90 -1.68 8.57
CA GLU A 148 20.59 -0.42 8.86
C GLU A 148 21.07 -0.34 10.31
N LYS A 149 20.25 -0.72 11.28
CA LYS A 149 20.64 -0.78 12.69
C LYS A 149 21.79 -1.76 12.93
N THR A 150 21.75 -2.91 12.27
CA THR A 150 22.82 -3.91 12.39
C THR A 150 24.10 -3.43 11.73
N ARG A 151 24.02 -2.83 10.55
CA ARG A 151 25.15 -2.25 9.83
C ARG A 151 25.85 -1.15 10.66
N GLN A 152 25.06 -0.25 11.24
CA GLN A 152 25.60 0.81 12.11
C GLN A 152 26.26 0.22 13.34
N TRP A 153 25.61 -0.72 14.02
CA TRP A 153 26.18 -1.36 15.20
C TRP A 153 27.49 -2.11 14.87
N LEU A 154 27.55 -2.79 13.73
CA LEU A 154 28.77 -3.45 13.26
C LEU A 154 29.89 -2.44 12.97
N SER A 155 29.55 -1.31 12.39
CA SER A 155 30.50 -0.22 12.17
C SER A 155 31.11 0.28 13.49
N ASP A 156 30.28 0.43 14.52
CA ASP A 156 30.70 0.97 15.81
C ASP A 156 31.50 -0.02 16.67
N LYS A 157 31.24 -1.34 16.51
CA LYS A 157 31.80 -2.39 17.39
C LYS A 157 32.85 -3.28 16.75
N ILE A 158 32.85 -3.38 15.42
CA ILE A 158 33.73 -4.30 14.67
C ILE A 158 34.59 -3.51 13.63
N ALA A 159 34.47 -2.21 13.62
CA ALA A 159 35.33 -1.36 12.79
C ALA A 159 36.77 -1.35 13.26
N PRO A 160 37.62 -0.85 12.44
CA PRO A 160 38.03 -1.15 11.07
C PRO A 160 39.05 -2.24 10.97
#